data_102a9718d0b3af77e853ff3f7983e0d8
#
_entry.id   102a9718d0b3af77e853ff3f7983e0d8
#
_cell.length_a   1.000
_cell.length_b   1.000
_cell.length_c   1.000
_cell.angle_alpha   90.00
_cell.angle_beta   90.00
_cell.angle_gamma   90.00
#
_symmetry.space_group_name_H-M   'P 1'
#
loop_
_entity.id
_entity.type
_entity.pdbx_description
1 polymer ?
#
loop_
_entity_poly.entity_id
_entity_poly.type
_entity_poly.pdbx_seq_one_letter_code
_entity_poly.pdbx_strand_id
1 'polypeptide(L)'
;TFIRPIIASVDKDLNTIPGVHVNWDKESVYWVDEELARMNFYKQVLTGDAADNIVGIKGIGDRRASKILDSLANPTEEHLHQECTFKYMDYVKKKHMSSQHTSEIIPEQTLELTAQKWLNQNANLLWIQRYGREQWGRDENTLHY
;
A
#
# COMPACT_ATOMS: atom_id res chain seq x y z
N THR A 1 -4.61 31.63 9.29
CA THR A 1 -3.44 30.94 9.87
C THR A 1 -3.64 29.47 9.70
N PHE A 2 -2.91 28.83 8.79
CA PHE A 2 -2.93 27.39 8.66
C PHE A 2 -2.17 26.77 9.84
N ILE A 3 -2.90 26.19 10.78
CA ILE A 3 -2.31 25.38 11.84
C ILE A 3 -1.96 24.05 11.16
N ARG A 4 -0.68 23.80 10.97
CA ARG A 4 -0.23 22.48 10.51
C ARG A 4 -0.28 21.53 11.71
N PRO A 5 -1.05 20.44 11.65
CA PRO A 5 -1.12 19.49 12.75
C PRO A 5 0.25 18.82 12.94
N ILE A 6 0.59 18.55 14.18
CA ILE A 6 1.74 17.74 14.55
C ILE A 6 1.20 16.37 14.95
N ILE A 7 1.71 15.34 14.33
CA ILE A 7 1.35 13.95 14.60
C ILE A 7 2.35 13.39 15.62
N ALA A 8 1.91 13.26 16.86
CA ALA A 8 2.73 12.69 17.92
C ALA A 8 2.36 11.21 18.10
N SER A 9 3.25 10.30 17.73
CA SER A 9 3.02 8.86 17.84
C SER A 9 4.32 8.06 17.74
N VAL A 10 4.34 6.88 18.31
CA VAL A 10 5.37 5.85 18.08
C VAL A 10 4.99 4.90 16.94
N ASP A 11 3.74 4.97 16.49
CA ASP A 11 3.21 4.12 15.44
C ASP A 11 3.74 4.56 14.06
N LYS A 12 4.47 3.65 13.42
CA LYS A 12 5.05 3.88 12.09
C LYS A 12 4.00 4.01 10.98
N ASP A 13 2.80 3.45 11.18
CA ASP A 13 1.76 3.42 10.16
C ASP A 13 1.19 4.82 9.90
N LEU A 14 1.31 5.71 10.89
CA LEU A 14 0.99 7.14 10.71
C LEU A 14 1.94 7.87 9.75
N ASN A 15 3.08 7.28 9.36
CA ASN A 15 3.96 7.83 8.32
C ASN A 15 3.35 7.78 6.91
N THR A 16 2.15 7.26 6.77
CA THR A 16 1.33 7.38 5.56
C THR A 16 0.56 8.71 5.50
N ILE A 17 0.65 9.54 6.53
CA ILE A 17 0.02 10.86 6.61
C ILE A 17 1.10 11.93 6.51
N PRO A 18 1.00 12.89 5.56
CA PRO A 18 1.95 14.00 5.47
C PRO A 18 1.86 14.94 6.68
N GLY A 19 3.00 15.47 7.11
CA GLY A 19 3.06 16.42 8.20
C GLY A 19 4.32 16.34 9.03
N VAL A 20 4.33 17.10 10.13
CA VAL A 20 5.39 17.00 11.15
C VAL A 20 5.05 15.83 12.08
N HIS A 21 5.99 14.93 12.23
CA HIS A 21 5.87 13.77 13.13
C HIS A 21 6.82 13.92 14.31
N VAL A 22 6.33 13.55 15.48
CA VAL A 22 7.10 13.45 16.72
C VAL A 22 7.04 12.02 17.23
N ASN A 23 8.18 11.36 17.28
CA ASN A 23 8.30 10.05 17.91
C ASN A 23 9.04 10.22 19.24
N TRP A 24 8.30 10.16 20.35
CA TRP A 24 8.86 10.39 21.68
C TRP A 24 9.73 9.23 22.18
N ASP A 25 9.52 8.00 21.67
CA ASP A 25 10.32 6.84 22.05
C ASP A 25 11.74 6.92 21.44
N LYS A 26 11.83 7.49 20.23
CA LYS A 26 13.09 7.73 19.52
C LYS A 26 13.64 9.16 19.70
N GLU A 27 12.95 9.98 20.48
CA GLU A 27 13.28 11.41 20.68
C GLU A 27 13.53 12.16 19.36
N SER A 28 12.71 11.86 18.34
CA SER A 28 12.90 12.39 16.99
C SER A 28 11.71 13.21 16.51
N VAL A 29 12.03 14.29 15.80
CA VAL A 29 11.07 15.13 15.07
C VAL A 29 11.47 15.10 13.60
N TYR A 30 10.52 14.76 12.73
CA TYR A 30 10.80 14.63 11.29
C TYR A 30 9.59 15.06 10.45
N TRP A 31 9.85 15.34 9.20
CA TRP A 31 8.84 15.71 8.22
C TRP A 31 8.56 14.55 7.29
N VAL A 32 7.27 14.28 7.08
CA VAL A 32 6.77 13.36 6.05
C VAL A 32 6.06 14.22 5.00
N ASP A 33 6.60 14.29 3.81
CA ASP A 33 5.94 14.95 2.68
C ASP A 33 4.93 14.01 1.98
N GLU A 34 4.19 14.55 1.01
CA GLU A 34 3.17 13.80 0.28
C GLU A 34 3.75 12.60 -0.48
N GLU A 35 4.94 12.74 -1.03
CA GLU A 35 5.60 11.67 -1.79
C GLU A 35 6.03 10.53 -0.85
N LEU A 36 6.68 10.85 0.25
CA LEU A 36 7.10 9.88 1.25
C LEU A 36 5.90 9.17 1.90
N ALA A 37 4.84 9.92 2.22
CA ALA A 37 3.60 9.35 2.75
C ALA A 37 2.98 8.34 1.79
N ARG A 38 2.93 8.67 0.52
CA ARG A 38 2.43 7.82 -0.56
C ARG A 38 3.29 6.57 -0.75
N MET A 39 4.61 6.72 -0.77
CA MET A 39 5.54 5.60 -0.84
C MET A 39 5.38 4.66 0.35
N ASN A 40 5.23 5.18 1.57
CA ASN A 40 4.99 4.38 2.77
C ASN A 40 3.67 3.61 2.69
N PHE A 41 2.61 4.23 2.18
CA PHE A 41 1.32 3.56 1.98
C PHE A 41 1.44 2.37 1.02
N TYR A 42 1.99 2.57 -0.18
CA TYR A 42 2.13 1.48 -1.15
C TYR A 42 3.12 0.40 -0.71
N LYS A 43 4.11 0.77 0.09
CA LYS A 43 4.98 -0.19 0.75
C LYS A 43 4.19 -1.11 1.69
N GLN A 44 3.30 -0.55 2.52
CA GLN A 44 2.42 -1.35 3.37
C GLN A 44 1.44 -2.20 2.55
N VAL A 45 0.89 -1.68 1.44
CA VAL A 45 0.04 -2.48 0.54
C VAL A 45 0.77 -3.73 0.07
N LEU A 46 2.07 -3.66 -0.24
CA LEU A 46 2.86 -4.82 -0.65
C LEU A 46 3.19 -5.76 0.52
N THR A 47 3.56 -5.21 1.67
CA THR A 47 4.03 -6.01 2.82
C THR A 47 2.91 -6.54 3.68
N GLY A 48 1.76 -5.87 3.68
CA GLY A 48 0.70 -6.06 4.69
C GLY A 48 1.11 -5.51 6.05
N ASP A 49 0.27 -5.79 7.03
CA ASP A 49 0.51 -5.50 8.44
C ASP A 49 0.16 -6.70 9.31
N ALA A 50 1.16 -7.30 9.93
CA ALA A 50 0.97 -8.50 10.75
C ALA A 50 0.28 -8.18 12.09
N ALA A 51 0.43 -6.96 12.62
CA ALA A 51 -0.22 -6.53 13.86
C ALA A 51 -1.74 -6.44 13.68
N ASP A 52 -2.18 -5.97 12.54
CA ASP A 52 -3.59 -5.84 12.18
C ASP A 52 -4.14 -7.04 11.38
N ASN A 53 -3.34 -8.09 11.25
CA ASN A 53 -3.70 -9.31 10.51
C ASN A 53 -4.02 -9.03 9.02
N ILE A 54 -3.36 -8.05 8.43
CA ILE A 54 -3.46 -7.73 7.01
C ILE A 54 -2.35 -8.47 6.27
N VAL A 55 -2.74 -9.45 5.46
CA VAL A 55 -1.79 -10.31 4.75
C VAL A 55 -1.35 -9.65 3.44
N GLY A 56 -0.08 -9.26 3.36
CA GLY A 56 0.55 -8.79 2.13
C GLY A 56 1.05 -9.93 1.23
N ILE A 57 1.81 -9.59 0.22
CA ILE A 57 2.39 -10.56 -0.73
C ILE A 57 3.48 -11.37 -0.03
N LYS A 58 3.29 -12.68 0.09
CA LYS A 58 4.28 -13.56 0.71
C LYS A 58 5.66 -13.43 0.04
N GLY A 59 6.68 -13.18 0.86
CA GLY A 59 8.05 -13.00 0.39
C GLY A 59 8.40 -11.56 0.01
N ILE A 60 7.48 -10.60 0.14
CA ILE A 60 7.76 -9.17 0.02
C ILE A 60 7.70 -8.55 1.42
N GLY A 61 8.84 -8.46 2.09
CA GLY A 61 9.00 -7.69 3.32
C GLY A 61 9.50 -6.26 3.02
N ASP A 62 9.69 -5.46 4.06
CA ASP A 62 10.05 -4.04 3.98
C ASP A 62 11.20 -3.73 3.01
N ARG A 63 12.31 -4.47 3.11
CA ARG A 63 13.49 -4.26 2.25
C ARG A 63 13.17 -4.48 0.78
N ARG A 64 12.39 -5.52 0.46
CA ARG A 64 12.04 -5.85 -0.91
C ARG A 64 11.01 -4.89 -1.47
N ALA A 65 10.02 -4.50 -0.67
CA ALA A 65 9.03 -3.50 -1.03
C ALA A 65 9.69 -2.15 -1.34
N SER A 66 10.60 -1.67 -0.47
CA SER A 66 11.38 -0.45 -0.73
C SER A 66 12.15 -0.57 -2.05
N LYS A 67 12.89 -1.66 -2.27
CA LYS A 67 13.64 -1.84 -3.51
C LYS A 67 12.75 -1.81 -4.77
N ILE A 68 11.54 -2.38 -4.69
CA ILE A 68 10.57 -2.37 -5.80
C ILE A 68 10.13 -0.94 -6.09
N LEU A 69 9.69 -0.21 -5.07
CA LEU A 69 9.13 1.13 -5.26
C LEU A 69 10.20 2.19 -5.56
N ASP A 70 11.36 2.11 -4.91
CA ASP A 70 12.49 3.04 -5.13
C ASP A 70 13.13 2.88 -6.52
N SER A 71 12.88 1.75 -7.20
CA SER A 71 13.32 1.57 -8.59
C SER A 71 12.51 2.39 -9.60
N LEU A 72 11.37 2.93 -9.19
CA LEU A 72 10.55 3.81 -9.99
C LEU A 72 11.09 5.24 -9.88
N ALA A 73 11.48 5.83 -11.00
CA ALA A 73 11.95 7.22 -11.01
C ALA A 73 10.77 8.19 -10.84
N ASN A 74 10.76 8.95 -9.75
CA ASN A 74 9.73 9.95 -9.42
C ASN A 74 8.29 9.42 -9.66
N PRO A 75 7.86 8.37 -8.95
CA PRO A 75 6.62 7.70 -9.27
C PRO A 75 5.41 8.57 -8.92
N THR A 76 4.49 8.67 -9.86
CA THR A 76 3.14 9.19 -9.58
C THR A 76 2.33 8.14 -8.80
N GLU A 77 1.20 8.57 -8.24
CA GLU A 77 0.21 7.66 -7.62
C GLU A 77 -0.14 6.50 -8.57
N GLU A 78 -0.36 6.82 -9.85
CA GLU A 78 -0.67 5.85 -10.90
C GLU A 78 0.44 4.80 -11.06
N HIS A 79 1.70 5.23 -11.12
CA HIS A 79 2.84 4.33 -11.26
C HIS A 79 2.96 3.37 -10.07
N LEU A 80 2.77 3.87 -8.85
CA LEU A 80 2.81 3.05 -7.64
C LEU A 80 1.68 2.03 -7.61
N HIS A 81 0.47 2.45 -7.96
CA HIS A 81 -0.69 1.57 -8.05
C HIS A 81 -0.50 0.48 -9.11
N GLN A 82 -0.03 0.84 -10.30
CA GLN A 82 0.24 -0.12 -11.38
C GLN A 82 1.29 -1.15 -10.98
N GLU A 83 2.39 -0.71 -10.35
CA GLU A 83 3.43 -1.63 -9.88
C GLU A 83 2.90 -2.59 -8.81
N CYS A 84 2.12 -2.10 -7.85
CA CYS A 84 1.48 -2.96 -6.86
C CYS A 84 0.51 -3.95 -7.52
N THR A 85 -0.32 -3.50 -8.45
CA THR A 85 -1.23 -4.36 -9.21
C THR A 85 -0.46 -5.47 -9.92
N PHE A 86 0.63 -5.13 -10.59
CA PHE A 86 1.49 -6.11 -11.26
C PHE A 86 2.05 -7.15 -10.28
N LYS A 87 2.52 -6.74 -9.11
CA LYS A 87 3.06 -7.67 -8.10
C LYS A 87 2.00 -8.62 -7.54
N TYR A 88 0.79 -8.11 -7.29
CA TYR A 88 -0.33 -8.95 -6.84
C TYR A 88 -0.73 -9.97 -7.92
N MET A 89 -0.82 -9.54 -9.18
CA MET A 89 -1.12 -10.44 -10.32
C MET A 89 -0.05 -11.52 -10.49
N ASP A 90 1.23 -11.13 -10.49
CA ASP A 90 2.35 -12.07 -10.61
C ASP A 90 2.31 -13.13 -9.50
N TYR A 91 2.04 -12.71 -8.26
CA TYR A 91 1.91 -13.62 -7.14
C TYR A 91 0.72 -14.58 -7.29
N VAL A 92 -0.46 -14.09 -7.66
CA VAL A 92 -1.67 -14.91 -7.85
C VAL A 92 -1.45 -15.92 -8.98
N LYS A 93 -0.88 -15.50 -10.10
CA LYS A 93 -0.56 -16.36 -11.23
C LYS A 93 0.43 -17.48 -10.83
N LYS A 94 1.52 -17.13 -10.16
CA LYS A 94 2.53 -18.11 -9.68
C LYS A 94 1.95 -19.10 -8.68
N LYS A 95 1.13 -18.60 -7.74
CA LYS A 95 0.46 -19.47 -6.77
C LYS A 95 -0.50 -20.43 -7.44
N HIS A 96 -1.26 -19.97 -8.42
CA HIS A 96 -2.15 -20.84 -9.20
C HIS A 96 -1.37 -21.89 -9.97
N MET A 97 -0.29 -21.52 -10.68
CA MET A 97 0.55 -22.46 -11.42
C MET A 97 1.19 -23.52 -10.53
N SER A 98 1.59 -23.16 -9.32
CA SER A 98 2.20 -24.11 -8.36
C SER A 98 1.19 -25.04 -7.69
N SER A 99 -0.09 -24.68 -7.70
CA SER A 99 -1.17 -25.47 -7.07
C SER A 99 -1.84 -26.45 -8.03
N GLN A 100 -1.42 -26.50 -9.30
CA GLN A 100 -2.04 -27.35 -10.32
C GLN A 100 -1.73 -28.83 -10.10
N HIS A 101 -2.44 -29.43 -9.12
CA HIS A 101 -2.71 -30.87 -9.09
C HIS A 101 -4.11 -31.21 -9.65
N THR A 102 -4.87 -30.21 -10.07
CA THR A 102 -6.22 -30.36 -10.63
C THR A 102 -6.27 -29.71 -12.01
N SER A 103 -6.90 -30.42 -12.96
CA SER A 103 -7.00 -30.05 -14.38
C SER A 103 -7.88 -28.83 -14.68
N GLU A 104 -8.15 -27.98 -13.71
CA GLU A 104 -9.03 -26.82 -13.87
C GLU A 104 -8.23 -25.60 -14.32
N ILE A 105 -8.39 -25.24 -15.59
CA ILE A 105 -7.78 -24.02 -16.15
C ILE A 105 -8.64 -22.84 -15.71
N ILE A 106 -8.12 -22.04 -14.77
CA ILE A 106 -8.76 -20.76 -14.39
C ILE A 106 -8.43 -19.72 -15.46
N PRO A 107 -9.45 -19.05 -16.04
CA PRO A 107 -9.23 -17.98 -17.01
C PRO A 107 -8.35 -16.87 -16.43
N GLU A 108 -7.47 -16.29 -17.25
CA GLU A 108 -6.55 -15.21 -16.83
C GLU A 108 -7.30 -14.02 -16.25
N GLN A 109 -8.43 -13.63 -16.84
CA GLN A 109 -9.31 -12.56 -16.33
C GLN A 109 -9.80 -12.81 -14.89
N THR A 110 -10.03 -14.08 -14.52
CA THR A 110 -10.43 -14.43 -13.14
C THR A 110 -9.26 -14.26 -12.17
N LEU A 111 -8.04 -14.59 -12.58
CA LEU A 111 -6.83 -14.37 -11.77
C LEU A 111 -6.55 -12.88 -11.58
N GLU A 112 -6.73 -12.09 -12.62
CA GLU A 112 -6.59 -10.62 -12.58
C GLU A 112 -7.61 -10.00 -11.63
N LEU A 113 -8.88 -10.38 -11.74
CA LEU A 113 -9.93 -9.90 -10.84
C LEU A 113 -9.67 -10.30 -9.38
N THR A 114 -9.15 -11.51 -9.15
CA THR A 114 -8.79 -11.97 -7.80
C THR A 114 -7.66 -11.13 -7.22
N ALA A 115 -6.62 -10.86 -7.99
CA ALA A 115 -5.50 -10.02 -7.58
C ALA A 115 -5.96 -8.58 -7.28
N GLN A 116 -6.79 -8.01 -8.13
CA GLN A 116 -7.32 -6.67 -7.95
C GLN A 116 -8.20 -6.54 -6.70
N LYS A 117 -9.07 -7.51 -6.45
CA LYS A 117 -9.91 -7.54 -5.24
C LYS A 117 -9.05 -7.62 -3.98
N TRP A 118 -8.02 -8.44 -3.97
CA TRP A 118 -7.13 -8.57 -2.81
C TRP A 118 -6.33 -7.28 -2.57
N LEU A 119 -5.76 -6.69 -3.61
CA LEU A 119 -5.07 -5.40 -3.52
C LEU A 119 -6.01 -4.33 -2.95
N ASN A 120 -7.20 -4.18 -3.51
CA ASN A 120 -8.18 -3.19 -3.07
C ASN A 120 -8.59 -3.40 -1.62
N GLN A 121 -8.79 -4.65 -1.20
CA GLN A 121 -9.10 -4.98 0.19
C GLN A 121 -7.98 -4.54 1.13
N ASN A 122 -6.73 -4.89 0.84
CA ASN A 122 -5.60 -4.50 1.66
C ASN A 122 -5.41 -2.98 1.69
N ALA A 123 -5.51 -2.33 0.54
CA ALA A 123 -5.40 -0.89 0.45
C ALA A 123 -6.47 -0.15 1.28
N ASN A 124 -7.72 -0.61 1.24
CA ASN A 124 -8.79 -0.04 2.06
C ASN A 124 -8.58 -0.26 3.56
N LEU A 125 -8.04 -1.41 3.96
CA LEU A 125 -7.75 -1.70 5.37
C LEU A 125 -6.58 -0.86 5.91
N LEU A 126 -5.60 -0.56 5.06
CA LEU A 126 -4.40 0.21 5.41
C LEU A 126 -4.60 1.73 5.28
N TRP A 127 -5.66 2.17 4.59
CA TRP A 127 -5.91 3.58 4.37
C TRP A 127 -6.37 4.27 5.64
N ILE A 128 -5.53 5.18 6.16
CA ILE A 128 -5.90 6.04 7.27
C ILE A 128 -6.67 7.24 6.73
N GLN A 129 -7.93 7.35 7.09
CA GLN A 129 -8.80 8.45 6.68
C GLN A 129 -8.28 9.78 7.19
N ARG A 130 -8.10 10.75 6.30
CA ARG A 130 -7.65 12.11 6.62
C ARG A 130 -8.82 13.08 6.73
N TYR A 131 -9.88 12.88 5.95
CA TYR A 131 -11.04 13.75 5.86
C TYR A 131 -12.35 12.94 5.75
N GLY A 132 -13.27 13.16 6.68
CA GLY A 132 -14.61 12.61 6.59
C GLY A 132 -14.71 11.08 6.52
N ARG A 133 -15.55 10.57 5.59
CA ARG A 133 -15.74 9.12 5.34
C ARG A 133 -15.03 8.65 4.08
N GLU A 134 -13.85 9.19 3.84
CA GLU A 134 -13.02 8.86 2.71
C GLU A 134 -12.62 7.38 2.74
N GLN A 135 -12.86 6.68 1.63
CA GLN A 135 -12.36 5.32 1.43
C GLN A 135 -11.24 5.37 0.39
N TRP A 136 -10.24 4.49 0.54
CA TRP A 136 -9.31 4.26 -0.54
C TRP A 136 -10.05 3.51 -1.63
N GLY A 137 -10.19 4.10 -2.75
CA GLY A 137 -10.85 3.49 -3.90
C GLY A 137 -11.11 4.55 -4.94
N ARG A 138 -10.77 4.22 -6.15
CA ARG A 138 -11.11 5.02 -7.30
C ARG A 138 -12.60 4.86 -7.59
N ASP A 139 -13.39 5.81 -7.20
CA ASP A 139 -14.43 6.24 -8.11
C ASP A 139 -13.71 6.89 -9.28
N GLU A 140 -13.98 6.45 -10.51
CA GLU A 140 -13.29 6.88 -11.73
C GLU A 140 -13.30 8.41 -11.99
N ASN A 141 -13.86 9.20 -11.06
CA ASN A 141 -14.01 10.64 -11.14
C ASN A 141 -13.43 11.46 -9.98
N THR A 142 -12.76 10.87 -9.00
CA THR A 142 -12.29 11.67 -7.87
C THR A 142 -10.89 11.26 -7.40
N LEU A 143 -9.88 11.76 -8.11
CA LEU A 143 -8.57 11.98 -7.51
C LEU A 143 -8.67 13.30 -6.74
N HIS A 144 -9.07 13.25 -5.48
CA HIS A 144 -8.96 14.38 -4.57
C HIS A 144 -7.70 14.20 -3.72
N TYR A 145 -6.72 15.05 -4.00
CA TYR A 145 -5.56 15.29 -3.17
C TYR A 145 -5.75 16.56 -2.34
#